data_9d2abd185a4e61fc0d67dba5f9b04b55
#
_entry.id   9d2abd185a4e61fc0d67dba5f9b04b55
#
_cell.length_a   1.000
_cell.length_b   1.000
_cell.length_c   1.000
_cell.angle_alpha   90.00
_cell.angle_beta   90.00
_cell.angle_gamma   90.00
#
_symmetry.space_group_name_H-M   'P 1'
#
loop_
_entity.id
_entity.type
_entity.pdbx_description
1 polymer ?
#
loop_
_entity_poly.entity_id
_entity_poly.type
_entity_poly.pdbx_seq_one_letter_code
_entity_poly.pdbx_strand_id
1 'polypeptide(L)'
;MKTRAELQTYSKVPLELAEKVVKILHEITGNKVNFMGTGGIILASAQPERVGTTHEGGKIIMSGQKNEIAITREMAATMEGALHGYNGAVKYQGERVGCIGIGGEPEQVKPLQQLAELIIIEELERNNDQNERSSIIRNIVDKVKDISERMGVLSLNGSIQAARLGEKGGPFKVVAHEMQSLAHEVSDLIVQIEEQTVDEKSKNRSI
;
A
#
# COMPACT_ATOMS: atom_id res chain seq x y z
N MET A 1 -15.81 -18.17 -12.02
CA MET A 1 -15.57 -16.88 -11.35
C MET A 1 -14.11 -16.87 -10.90
N LYS A 2 -13.35 -15.80 -11.19
CA LYS A 2 -11.94 -15.71 -10.76
C LYS A 2 -11.87 -15.56 -9.24
N THR A 3 -10.89 -16.21 -8.61
CA THR A 3 -10.62 -16.03 -7.18
C THR A 3 -10.00 -14.67 -6.90
N ARG A 4 -10.02 -14.19 -5.63
CA ARG A 4 -9.40 -12.93 -5.23
C ARG A 4 -7.89 -12.91 -5.55
N ALA A 5 -7.19 -14.02 -5.35
CA ALA A 5 -5.78 -14.17 -5.70
C ALA A 5 -5.52 -14.03 -7.20
N GLU A 6 -6.38 -14.65 -8.03
CA GLU A 6 -6.29 -14.48 -9.48
C GLU A 6 -6.58 -13.04 -9.92
N LEU A 7 -7.57 -12.37 -9.32
CA LEU A 7 -7.87 -10.97 -9.63
C LEU A 7 -6.69 -10.04 -9.30
N GLN A 8 -5.98 -10.29 -8.20
CA GLN A 8 -4.81 -9.51 -7.81
C GLN A 8 -3.70 -9.56 -8.88
N THR A 9 -3.58 -10.62 -9.68
CA THR A 9 -2.57 -10.69 -10.76
C THR A 9 -2.83 -9.71 -11.91
N TYR A 10 -4.06 -9.24 -12.05
CA TYR A 10 -4.45 -8.23 -13.04
C TYR A 10 -4.43 -6.79 -12.48
N SER A 11 -4.15 -6.63 -11.18
CA SER A 11 -4.19 -5.34 -10.50
C SER A 11 -2.80 -4.84 -10.13
N LYS A 12 -2.54 -3.56 -10.42
CA LYS A 12 -1.42 -2.79 -9.88
C LYS A 12 -1.82 -1.95 -8.66
N VAL A 13 -3.08 -2.02 -8.27
CA VAL A 13 -3.67 -1.32 -7.13
C VAL A 13 -4.17 -2.38 -6.14
N PRO A 14 -4.05 -2.19 -4.82
CA PRO A 14 -4.69 -3.08 -3.85
C PRO A 14 -6.19 -3.24 -4.16
N LEU A 15 -6.69 -4.47 -4.19
CA LEU A 15 -8.11 -4.73 -4.51
C LEU A 15 -9.04 -4.03 -3.52
N GLU A 16 -8.65 -3.96 -2.24
CA GLU A 16 -9.38 -3.24 -1.20
C GLU A 16 -9.59 -1.77 -1.55
N LEU A 17 -8.57 -1.11 -2.10
CA LEU A 17 -8.68 0.29 -2.54
C LEU A 17 -9.62 0.42 -3.73
N ALA A 18 -9.51 -0.45 -4.72
CA ALA A 18 -10.41 -0.46 -5.87
C ALA A 18 -11.87 -0.68 -5.44
N GLU A 19 -12.12 -1.63 -4.54
CA GLU A 19 -13.45 -1.92 -3.99
C GLU A 19 -14.00 -0.73 -3.19
N LYS A 20 -13.18 -0.10 -2.34
CA LYS A 20 -13.52 1.09 -1.55
C LYS A 20 -13.95 2.26 -2.44
N VAL A 21 -13.17 2.57 -3.47
CA VAL A 21 -13.48 3.69 -4.38
C VAL A 21 -14.74 3.42 -5.19
N VAL A 22 -14.90 2.20 -5.73
CA VAL A 22 -16.12 1.81 -6.46
C VAL A 22 -17.35 1.93 -5.58
N LYS A 23 -17.29 1.46 -4.34
CA LYS A 23 -18.38 1.52 -3.37
C LYS A 23 -18.76 2.97 -3.04
N ILE A 24 -17.79 3.81 -2.69
CA ILE A 24 -18.02 5.22 -2.34
C ILE A 24 -18.67 5.97 -3.50
N LEU A 25 -18.13 5.82 -4.71
CA LEU A 25 -18.69 6.49 -5.90
C LEU A 25 -20.10 6.03 -6.20
N HIS A 26 -20.37 4.73 -6.09
CA HIS A 26 -21.70 4.18 -6.28
C HIS A 26 -22.71 4.71 -5.24
N GLU A 27 -22.34 4.71 -3.96
CA GLU A 27 -23.19 5.19 -2.88
C GLU A 27 -23.55 6.67 -3.00
N ILE A 28 -22.57 7.51 -3.43
CA ILE A 28 -22.78 8.96 -3.57
C ILE A 28 -23.59 9.30 -4.83
N THR A 29 -23.33 8.59 -5.94
CA THR A 29 -23.84 9.02 -7.26
C THR A 29 -25.00 8.18 -7.76
N GLY A 30 -25.21 6.98 -7.23
CA GLY A 30 -26.14 5.98 -7.76
C GLY A 30 -25.69 5.35 -9.07
N ASN A 31 -24.58 5.82 -9.66
CA ASN A 31 -24.09 5.33 -10.95
C ASN A 31 -23.45 3.94 -10.84
N LYS A 32 -23.47 3.19 -11.94
CA LYS A 32 -22.71 1.94 -12.08
C LYS A 32 -21.25 2.30 -12.25
N VAL A 33 -20.39 1.80 -11.34
CA VAL A 33 -18.96 2.07 -11.33
C VAL A 33 -18.20 0.75 -11.44
N ASN A 34 -17.12 0.76 -12.24
CA ASN A 34 -16.20 -0.35 -12.36
C ASN A 34 -14.76 0.14 -12.24
N PHE A 35 -13.93 -0.62 -11.55
CA PHE A 35 -12.48 -0.49 -11.62
C PHE A 35 -11.92 -1.69 -12.39
N MET A 36 -11.09 -1.43 -13.39
CA MET A 36 -10.56 -2.43 -14.32
C MET A 36 -9.03 -2.39 -14.29
N GLY A 37 -8.43 -3.58 -14.34
CA GLY A 37 -6.99 -3.78 -14.39
C GLY A 37 -6.48 -4.18 -15.76
N THR A 38 -5.33 -4.83 -15.75
CA THR A 38 -4.65 -5.33 -16.96
C THR A 38 -5.62 -6.15 -17.82
N GLY A 39 -5.58 -5.92 -19.15
CA GLY A 39 -6.46 -6.60 -20.10
C GLY A 39 -7.94 -6.18 -20.03
N GLY A 40 -8.27 -5.13 -19.25
CA GLY A 40 -9.64 -4.67 -19.07
C GLY A 40 -10.48 -5.58 -18.17
N ILE A 41 -9.83 -6.40 -17.36
CA ILE A 41 -10.51 -7.26 -16.38
C ILE A 41 -11.12 -6.39 -15.29
N ILE A 42 -12.40 -6.57 -15.01
CA ILE A 42 -13.11 -5.88 -13.93
C ILE A 42 -12.66 -6.46 -12.60
N LEU A 43 -12.02 -5.63 -11.77
CA LEU A 43 -11.47 -6.00 -10.47
C LEU A 43 -12.43 -5.68 -9.33
N ALA A 44 -13.16 -4.55 -9.46
CA ALA A 44 -14.21 -4.14 -8.56
C ALA A 44 -15.37 -3.53 -9.35
N SER A 45 -16.60 -3.76 -8.90
CA SER A 45 -17.82 -3.30 -9.59
C SER A 45 -18.94 -3.04 -8.61
N ALA A 46 -19.75 -2.01 -8.88
CA ALA A 46 -21.06 -1.83 -8.24
C ALA A 46 -22.06 -2.95 -8.62
N GLN A 47 -21.72 -3.77 -9.62
CA GLN A 47 -22.44 -4.96 -10.05
C GLN A 47 -21.54 -6.19 -9.83
N PRO A 48 -21.64 -6.88 -8.69
CA PRO A 48 -20.71 -7.96 -8.30
C PRO A 48 -20.55 -9.08 -9.32
N GLU A 49 -21.60 -9.37 -10.07
CA GLU A 49 -21.62 -10.40 -11.12
C GLU A 49 -20.67 -10.10 -12.29
N ARG A 50 -20.24 -8.85 -12.41
CA ARG A 50 -19.31 -8.42 -13.46
C ARG A 50 -17.84 -8.58 -13.09
N VAL A 51 -17.54 -8.80 -11.82
CA VAL A 51 -16.15 -8.97 -11.37
C VAL A 51 -15.52 -10.19 -12.02
N GLY A 52 -14.32 -10.03 -12.56
CA GLY A 52 -13.58 -11.06 -13.28
C GLY A 52 -13.92 -11.17 -14.77
N THR A 53 -14.93 -10.45 -15.27
CA THR A 53 -15.25 -10.40 -16.72
C THR A 53 -14.43 -9.31 -17.41
N THR A 54 -14.40 -9.33 -18.74
CA THR A 54 -13.69 -8.34 -19.54
C THR A 54 -14.61 -7.15 -19.87
N HIS A 55 -14.04 -5.94 -19.84
CA HIS A 55 -14.66 -4.73 -20.31
C HIS A 55 -13.86 -4.17 -21.49
N GLU A 56 -14.42 -4.13 -22.69
CA GLU A 56 -13.70 -3.76 -23.92
C GLU A 56 -13.12 -2.33 -23.84
N GLY A 57 -13.90 -1.36 -23.36
CA GLY A 57 -13.40 0.00 -23.14
C GLY A 57 -12.22 0.06 -22.17
N GLY A 58 -12.26 -0.74 -21.11
CA GLY A 58 -11.14 -0.92 -20.18
C GLY A 58 -9.92 -1.54 -20.85
N LYS A 59 -10.11 -2.53 -21.71
CA LYS A 59 -9.03 -3.18 -22.47
C LYS A 59 -8.31 -2.19 -23.39
N ILE A 60 -9.07 -1.35 -24.11
CA ILE A 60 -8.50 -0.30 -24.98
C ILE A 60 -7.67 0.70 -24.17
N ILE A 61 -8.17 1.13 -22.99
CA ILE A 61 -7.45 2.06 -22.12
C ILE A 61 -6.19 1.40 -21.52
N MET A 62 -6.33 0.21 -20.98
CA MET A 62 -5.21 -0.48 -20.34
C MET A 62 -4.12 -0.94 -21.31
N SER A 63 -4.44 -1.11 -22.60
CA SER A 63 -3.45 -1.35 -23.67
C SER A 63 -2.66 -0.11 -24.07
N GLY A 64 -3.06 1.07 -23.63
CA GLY A 64 -2.41 2.33 -23.99
C GLY A 64 -2.90 2.98 -25.28
N GLN A 65 -3.85 2.39 -25.99
CA GLN A 65 -4.39 2.93 -27.24
C GLN A 65 -5.10 4.27 -27.02
N LYS A 66 -5.80 4.42 -25.89
CA LYS A 66 -6.46 5.67 -25.47
C LYS A 66 -6.25 5.93 -23.99
N ASN A 67 -6.34 7.20 -23.56
CA ASN A 67 -6.34 7.56 -22.15
C ASN A 67 -7.75 7.60 -21.57
N GLU A 68 -8.72 7.91 -22.40
CA GLU A 68 -10.12 8.08 -22.04
C GLU A 68 -11.04 7.69 -23.19
N ILE A 69 -12.27 7.27 -22.88
CA ILE A 69 -13.29 6.93 -23.87
C ILE A 69 -14.66 7.33 -23.32
N ALA A 70 -15.33 8.24 -24.04
CA ALA A 70 -16.76 8.44 -23.88
C ALA A 70 -17.48 7.35 -24.69
N ILE A 71 -18.23 6.48 -24.02
CA ILE A 71 -18.97 5.38 -24.65
C ILE A 71 -20.41 5.83 -24.81
N THR A 72 -20.81 6.09 -26.06
CA THR A 72 -22.20 6.41 -26.38
C THR A 72 -23.10 5.18 -26.30
N ARG A 73 -24.42 5.37 -26.38
CA ARG A 73 -25.38 4.26 -26.35
C ARG A 73 -25.21 3.34 -27.56
N GLU A 74 -24.87 3.90 -28.73
CA GLU A 74 -24.61 3.16 -29.96
C GLU A 74 -23.33 2.32 -29.82
N MET A 75 -22.28 2.91 -29.29
CA MET A 75 -21.03 2.17 -29.01
C MET A 75 -21.26 1.03 -28.00
N ALA A 76 -21.98 1.30 -26.93
CA ALA A 76 -22.27 0.29 -25.91
C ALA A 76 -23.01 -0.93 -26.45
N ALA A 77 -23.83 -0.77 -27.51
CA ALA A 77 -24.55 -1.86 -28.15
C ALA A 77 -23.64 -2.83 -28.90
N THR A 78 -22.41 -2.43 -29.26
CA THR A 78 -21.46 -3.21 -30.08
C THR A 78 -20.21 -3.61 -29.32
N MET A 79 -19.92 -3.00 -28.16
CA MET A 79 -18.73 -3.24 -27.35
C MET A 79 -19.02 -4.26 -26.25
N GLU A 80 -18.17 -5.29 -26.15
CA GLU A 80 -18.31 -6.36 -25.15
C GLU A 80 -18.20 -5.80 -23.72
N GLY A 81 -19.21 -6.08 -22.90
CA GLY A 81 -19.24 -5.71 -21.49
C GLY A 81 -19.23 -4.21 -21.21
N ALA A 82 -19.35 -3.35 -22.24
CA ALA A 82 -19.38 -1.91 -22.04
C ALA A 82 -20.82 -1.41 -21.82
N LEU A 83 -20.93 -0.40 -20.95
CA LEU A 83 -22.15 0.35 -20.74
C LEU A 83 -21.92 1.79 -21.22
N HIS A 84 -23.01 2.45 -21.65
CA HIS A 84 -23.00 3.88 -21.88
C HIS A 84 -22.43 4.64 -20.68
N GLY A 85 -21.42 5.49 -20.89
CA GLY A 85 -20.72 6.18 -19.83
C GLY A 85 -19.34 6.70 -20.23
N TYR A 86 -18.49 6.85 -19.25
CA TYR A 86 -17.13 7.36 -19.43
C TYR A 86 -16.11 6.46 -18.75
N ASN A 87 -15.03 6.14 -19.45
CA ASN A 87 -13.90 5.40 -18.91
C ASN A 87 -12.64 6.24 -19.02
N GLY A 88 -11.83 6.30 -17.97
CA GLY A 88 -10.56 7.00 -17.91
C GLY A 88 -9.46 6.16 -17.27
N ALA A 89 -8.23 6.33 -17.78
CA ALA A 89 -7.06 5.70 -17.18
C ALA A 89 -6.77 6.29 -15.80
N VAL A 90 -6.31 5.46 -14.87
CA VAL A 90 -5.65 5.87 -13.64
C VAL A 90 -4.16 5.70 -13.85
N LYS A 91 -3.40 6.81 -13.73
CA LYS A 91 -1.95 6.81 -13.92
C LYS A 91 -1.24 7.22 -12.63
N TYR A 92 -0.27 6.41 -12.24
CA TYR A 92 0.58 6.67 -11.07
C TYR A 92 2.05 6.53 -11.46
N GLN A 93 2.87 7.52 -11.18
CA GLN A 93 4.30 7.56 -11.55
C GLN A 93 4.58 7.25 -13.03
N GLY A 94 3.72 7.75 -13.92
CA GLY A 94 3.83 7.54 -15.37
C GLY A 94 3.28 6.20 -15.88
N GLU A 95 2.94 5.29 -15.01
CA GLU A 95 2.37 3.98 -15.37
C GLU A 95 0.84 3.96 -15.28
N ARG A 96 0.20 3.15 -16.15
CA ARG A 96 -1.23 2.85 -16.02
C ARG A 96 -1.42 1.81 -14.94
N VAL A 97 -2.08 2.20 -13.85
CA VAL A 97 -2.34 1.32 -12.70
C VAL A 97 -3.75 0.77 -12.69
N GLY A 98 -4.64 1.36 -13.48
CA GLY A 98 -6.02 0.93 -13.63
C GLY A 98 -6.81 1.80 -14.61
N CYS A 99 -8.09 1.48 -14.72
CA CYS A 99 -9.08 2.23 -15.47
C CYS A 99 -10.37 2.29 -14.66
N ILE A 100 -11.00 3.48 -14.56
CA ILE A 100 -12.29 3.65 -13.91
C ILE A 100 -13.33 3.92 -15.01
N GLY A 101 -14.41 3.14 -14.97
CA GLY A 101 -15.59 3.34 -15.80
C GLY A 101 -16.79 3.71 -14.94
N ILE A 102 -17.51 4.77 -15.35
CA ILE A 102 -18.74 5.23 -14.69
C ILE A 102 -19.85 5.30 -15.73
N GLY A 103 -20.95 4.59 -15.47
CA GLY A 103 -22.14 4.60 -16.31
C GLY A 103 -22.93 5.91 -16.14
N GLY A 104 -23.45 6.44 -17.23
CA GLY A 104 -24.23 7.68 -17.27
C GLY A 104 -23.87 8.54 -18.46
N GLU A 105 -24.41 9.76 -18.54
CA GLU A 105 -24.07 10.70 -19.62
C GLU A 105 -22.58 11.09 -19.49
N PRO A 106 -21.74 10.86 -20.54
CA PRO A 106 -20.30 11.00 -20.45
C PRO A 106 -19.81 12.33 -19.89
N GLU A 107 -20.43 13.44 -20.29
CA GLU A 107 -20.05 14.77 -19.82
C GLU A 107 -20.33 15.00 -18.33
N GLN A 108 -21.37 14.34 -17.81
CA GLN A 108 -21.74 14.44 -16.38
C GLN A 108 -20.86 13.56 -15.50
N VAL A 109 -20.46 12.38 -16.00
CA VAL A 109 -19.69 11.41 -15.20
C VAL A 109 -18.18 11.54 -15.37
N LYS A 110 -17.69 12.25 -16.40
CA LYS A 110 -16.25 12.53 -16.58
C LYS A 110 -15.61 13.20 -15.36
N PRO A 111 -16.16 14.26 -14.75
CA PRO A 111 -15.58 14.87 -13.55
C PRO A 111 -15.51 13.90 -12.37
N LEU A 112 -16.47 12.99 -12.24
CA LEU A 112 -16.49 11.97 -11.19
C LEU A 112 -15.36 10.94 -11.38
N GLN A 113 -15.11 10.55 -12.64
CA GLN A 113 -14.00 9.66 -12.97
C GLN A 113 -12.65 10.32 -12.65
N GLN A 114 -12.48 11.59 -12.99
CA GLN A 114 -11.27 12.35 -12.67
C GLN A 114 -11.07 12.51 -11.16
N LEU A 115 -12.12 12.75 -10.41
CA LEU A 115 -12.05 12.78 -8.93
C LEU A 115 -11.64 11.43 -8.38
N ALA A 116 -12.20 10.33 -8.89
CA ALA A 116 -11.84 8.98 -8.47
C ALA A 116 -10.38 8.64 -8.78
N GLU A 117 -9.86 9.09 -9.92
CA GLU A 117 -8.44 8.97 -10.25
C GLU A 117 -7.56 9.66 -9.21
N LEU A 118 -7.88 10.91 -8.84
CA LEU A 118 -7.13 11.66 -7.82
C LEU A 118 -7.16 10.97 -6.46
N ILE A 119 -8.31 10.46 -6.03
CA ILE A 119 -8.43 9.72 -4.75
C ILE A 119 -7.53 8.48 -4.74
N ILE A 120 -7.49 7.72 -5.85
CA ILE A 120 -6.64 6.54 -5.94
C ILE A 120 -5.17 6.92 -5.92
N ILE A 121 -4.77 7.96 -6.64
CA ILE A 121 -3.39 8.43 -6.68
C ILE A 121 -2.94 8.86 -5.28
N GLU A 122 -3.72 9.69 -4.59
CA GLU A 122 -3.42 10.14 -3.23
C GLU A 122 -3.27 8.97 -2.25
N GLU A 123 -4.15 7.97 -2.34
CA GLU A 123 -4.07 6.79 -1.48
C GLU A 123 -2.85 5.93 -1.78
N LEU A 124 -2.46 5.81 -3.06
CA LEU A 124 -1.23 5.11 -3.46
C LEU A 124 0.02 5.83 -2.98
N GLU A 125 0.07 7.16 -3.07
CA GLU A 125 1.16 7.98 -2.55
C GLU A 125 1.29 7.81 -1.03
N ARG A 126 0.19 7.93 -0.31
CA ARG A 126 0.15 7.74 1.14
C ARG A 126 0.65 6.36 1.57
N ASN A 127 0.23 5.30 0.87
CA ASN A 127 0.67 3.94 1.14
C ASN A 127 2.16 3.74 0.85
N ASN A 128 2.67 4.36 -0.23
CA ASN A 128 4.08 4.32 -0.58
C ASN A 128 4.95 4.99 0.48
N ASP A 129 4.58 6.19 0.91
CA ASP A 129 5.28 6.94 1.96
C ASP A 129 5.29 6.19 3.30
N GLN A 130 4.19 5.56 3.68
CA GLN A 130 4.11 4.73 4.89
C GLN A 130 5.02 3.50 4.81
N ASN A 131 5.08 2.85 3.65
CA ASN A 131 5.95 1.69 3.43
C ASN A 131 7.43 2.10 3.48
N GLU A 132 7.78 3.23 2.89
CA GLU A 132 9.15 3.77 2.91
C GLU A 132 9.57 4.12 4.34
N ARG A 133 8.76 4.87 5.09
CA ARG A 133 9.01 5.17 6.52
C ARG A 133 9.17 3.90 7.35
N SER A 134 8.30 2.92 7.17
CA SER A 134 8.39 1.63 7.88
C SER A 134 9.66 0.85 7.53
N SER A 135 10.16 0.97 6.30
CA SER A 135 11.42 0.36 5.87
C SER A 135 12.62 1.05 6.52
N ILE A 136 12.62 2.38 6.55
CA ILE A 136 13.67 3.18 7.20
C ILE A 136 13.73 2.85 8.70
N ILE A 137 12.59 2.83 9.39
CA ILE A 137 12.51 2.50 10.82
C ILE A 137 13.09 1.10 11.07
N ARG A 138 12.72 0.09 10.29
CA ARG A 138 13.28 -1.27 10.42
C ARG A 138 14.79 -1.28 10.26
N ASN A 139 15.32 -0.63 9.25
CA ASN A 139 16.77 -0.54 9.04
C ASN A 139 17.50 0.15 10.20
N ILE A 140 16.88 1.15 10.83
CA ILE A 140 17.44 1.82 12.02
C ILE A 140 17.41 0.86 13.21
N VAL A 141 16.28 0.20 13.45
CA VAL A 141 16.10 -0.77 14.53
C VAL A 141 17.15 -1.89 14.44
N ASP A 142 17.33 -2.49 13.26
CA ASP A 142 18.33 -3.54 13.03
C ASP A 142 19.75 -3.06 13.36
N LYS A 143 20.12 -1.84 12.93
CA LYS A 143 21.44 -1.26 13.23
C LYS A 143 21.63 -0.97 14.72
N VAL A 144 20.61 -0.44 15.39
CA VAL A 144 20.67 -0.15 16.83
C VAL A 144 20.77 -1.43 17.64
N LYS A 145 20.07 -2.49 17.20
CA LYS A 145 20.19 -3.83 17.79
C LYS A 145 21.62 -4.38 17.70
N ASP A 146 22.24 -4.32 16.52
CA ASP A 146 23.64 -4.74 16.34
C ASP A 146 24.59 -3.94 17.24
N ILE A 147 24.40 -2.63 17.36
CA ILE A 147 25.20 -1.78 18.26
C ILE A 147 25.01 -2.21 19.72
N SER A 148 23.76 -2.43 20.17
CA SER A 148 23.45 -2.85 21.55
C SER A 148 24.09 -4.20 21.89
N GLU A 149 24.00 -5.20 21.00
CA GLU A 149 24.64 -6.49 21.17
C GLU A 149 26.18 -6.36 21.29
N ARG A 150 26.80 -5.54 20.45
CA ARG A 150 28.24 -5.26 20.50
C ARG A 150 28.65 -4.53 21.78
N MET A 151 27.83 -3.59 22.26
CA MET A 151 28.05 -2.93 23.55
C MET A 151 27.98 -3.94 24.70
N GLY A 152 27.02 -4.88 24.68
CA GLY A 152 26.92 -5.95 25.66
C GLY A 152 28.19 -6.84 25.72
N VAL A 153 28.69 -7.26 24.55
CA VAL A 153 29.93 -8.04 24.44
C VAL A 153 31.14 -7.22 24.95
N LEU A 154 31.24 -5.95 24.57
CA LEU A 154 32.33 -5.07 24.98
C LEU A 154 32.34 -4.84 26.50
N SER A 155 31.15 -4.64 27.09
CA SER A 155 30.99 -4.47 28.54
C SER A 155 31.38 -5.72 29.31
N LEU A 156 30.99 -6.90 28.79
CA LEU A 156 31.41 -8.17 29.38
C LEU A 156 32.95 -8.34 29.37
N ASN A 157 33.57 -8.05 28.21
CA ASN A 157 35.02 -8.08 28.09
C ASN A 157 35.69 -7.05 29.02
N GLY A 158 35.14 -5.85 29.14
CA GLY A 158 35.58 -4.81 30.08
C GLY A 158 35.52 -5.28 31.53
N SER A 159 34.41 -5.93 31.92
CA SER A 159 34.25 -6.50 33.28
C SER A 159 35.28 -7.58 33.57
N ILE A 160 35.58 -8.46 32.62
CA ILE A 160 36.59 -9.50 32.74
C ILE A 160 38.00 -8.90 32.95
N GLN A 161 38.36 -7.88 32.15
CA GLN A 161 39.65 -7.19 32.28
C GLN A 161 39.75 -6.41 33.61
N ALA A 162 38.66 -5.74 34.02
CA ALA A 162 38.61 -5.08 35.31
C ALA A 162 38.85 -6.05 36.49
N ALA A 163 38.23 -7.25 36.43
CA ALA A 163 38.44 -8.29 37.45
C ALA A 163 39.89 -8.76 37.50
N ARG A 164 40.60 -8.87 36.37
CA ARG A 164 42.01 -9.24 36.31
C ARG A 164 42.95 -8.21 36.94
N LEU A 165 42.57 -6.95 36.99
CA LEU A 165 43.35 -5.86 37.60
C LEU A 165 43.17 -5.74 39.11
N GLY A 166 42.35 -6.59 39.73
CA GLY A 166 42.07 -6.57 41.16
C GLY A 166 41.56 -5.22 41.67
N GLU A 167 42.12 -4.69 42.74
CA GLU A 167 41.68 -3.42 43.33
C GLU A 167 41.80 -2.23 42.39
N LYS A 168 42.77 -2.24 41.46
CA LYS A 168 42.97 -1.17 40.46
C LYS A 168 41.89 -1.22 39.35
N GLY A 169 41.17 -2.29 39.21
CA GLY A 169 40.12 -2.49 38.23
C GLY A 169 38.76 -1.90 38.61
N GLY A 170 38.59 -1.39 39.86
CA GLY A 170 37.31 -0.85 40.33
C GLY A 170 36.63 0.17 39.42
N PRO A 171 37.33 1.25 39.01
CA PRO A 171 36.74 2.24 38.09
C PRO A 171 36.32 1.66 36.76
N PHE A 172 37.06 0.72 36.21
CA PHE A 172 36.73 0.07 34.92
C PHE A 172 35.52 -0.85 35.06
N LYS A 173 35.34 -1.50 36.22
CA LYS A 173 34.15 -2.33 36.49
C LYS A 173 32.88 -1.49 36.50
N VAL A 174 32.92 -0.27 37.06
CA VAL A 174 31.78 0.65 37.04
C VAL A 174 31.40 1.02 35.61
N VAL A 175 32.37 1.42 34.77
CA VAL A 175 32.12 1.76 33.37
C VAL A 175 31.55 0.59 32.58
N ALA A 176 32.11 -0.60 32.78
CA ALA A 176 31.60 -1.81 32.11
C ALA A 176 30.15 -2.14 32.53
N HIS A 177 29.83 -1.98 33.81
CA HIS A 177 28.45 -2.18 34.29
C HIS A 177 27.50 -1.18 33.70
N GLU A 178 27.88 0.10 33.62
CA GLU A 178 27.06 1.16 33.01
C GLU A 178 26.80 0.90 31.52
N MET A 179 27.85 0.48 30.78
CA MET A 179 27.68 0.08 29.38
C MET A 179 26.71 -1.11 29.24
N GLN A 180 26.73 -2.08 30.15
CA GLN A 180 25.80 -3.20 30.13
C GLN A 180 24.37 -2.76 30.40
N SER A 181 24.18 -1.86 31.37
CA SER A 181 22.86 -1.26 31.67
C SER A 181 22.28 -0.54 30.47
N LEU A 182 23.09 0.31 29.82
CA LEU A 182 22.68 1.03 28.60
C LEU A 182 22.32 0.08 27.44
N ALA A 183 23.10 -1.00 27.27
CA ALA A 183 22.79 -1.98 26.25
C ALA A 183 21.44 -2.67 26.50
N HIS A 184 21.09 -2.98 27.75
CA HIS A 184 19.77 -3.52 28.09
C HIS A 184 18.65 -2.50 27.85
N GLU A 185 18.82 -1.26 28.29
CA GLU A 185 17.83 -0.19 28.08
C GLU A 185 17.54 0.03 26.60
N VAL A 186 18.58 0.03 25.76
CA VAL A 186 18.43 0.13 24.31
C VAL A 186 17.67 -1.09 23.74
N SER A 187 17.95 -2.30 24.24
CA SER A 187 17.22 -3.50 23.80
C SER A 187 15.74 -3.44 24.15
N ASP A 188 15.39 -2.94 25.34
CA ASP A 188 14.00 -2.77 25.76
C ASP A 188 13.26 -1.72 24.92
N LEU A 189 13.92 -0.61 24.56
CA LEU A 189 13.37 0.39 23.67
C LEU A 189 13.11 -0.15 22.25
N ILE A 190 13.99 -1.00 21.74
CA ILE A 190 13.81 -1.68 20.45
C ILE A 190 12.54 -2.51 20.46
N VAL A 191 12.30 -3.32 21.48
CA VAL A 191 11.09 -4.14 21.62
C VAL A 191 9.84 -3.26 21.59
N GLN A 192 9.85 -2.14 22.32
CA GLN A 192 8.71 -1.19 22.33
C GLN A 192 8.44 -0.59 20.94
N ILE A 193 9.49 -0.24 20.17
CA ILE A 193 9.34 0.29 18.81
C ILE A 193 8.77 -0.79 17.88
N GLU A 194 9.24 -2.03 17.98
CA GLU A 194 8.72 -3.15 17.19
C GLU A 194 7.23 -3.41 17.47
N GLU A 195 6.82 -3.41 18.72
CA GLU A 195 5.41 -3.56 19.13
C GLU A 195 4.54 -2.44 18.58
N GLN A 196 4.95 -1.18 18.68
CA GLN A 196 4.21 -0.04 18.16
C GLN A 196 4.07 -0.07 16.63
N THR A 197 5.11 -0.49 15.92
CA THR A 197 5.07 -0.62 14.45
C THR A 197 4.17 -1.76 13.98
N VAL A 198 3.96 -2.80 14.76
CA VAL A 198 3.00 -3.87 14.47
C VAL A 198 1.57 -3.42 14.71
N ASP A 199 1.31 -2.69 15.79
CA ASP A 199 -0.03 -2.17 16.14
C ASP A 199 -0.54 -1.15 15.12
N GLU A 200 0.31 -0.27 14.60
CA GLU A 200 -0.07 0.68 13.54
C GLU A 200 -0.48 -0.04 12.25
N LYS A 201 0.20 -1.13 11.89
CA LYS A 201 -0.17 -1.93 10.72
C LYS A 201 -1.50 -2.66 10.88
N SER A 202 -1.82 -3.12 12.09
CA SER A 202 -3.09 -3.80 12.36
C SER A 202 -4.27 -2.83 12.33
N LYS A 203 -4.11 -1.61 12.84
CA LYS A 203 -5.14 -0.56 12.81
C LYS A 203 -5.43 -0.07 11.38
N ASN A 204 -4.40 0.08 10.54
CA ASN A 204 -4.58 0.52 9.15
C ASN A 204 -5.19 -0.55 8.23
N ARG A 205 -5.22 -1.84 8.63
CA ARG A 205 -5.92 -2.91 7.90
C ARG A 205 -7.40 -3.03 8.24
N SER A 206 -7.86 -2.34 9.28
CA SER A 206 -9.24 -2.45 9.81
C SER A 206 -10.12 -1.26 9.43
N ILE A 207 -9.63 -0.31 8.63
CA ILE A 207 -10.33 0.85 8.08
C ILE A 207 -10.49 0.67 6.56
#